data_87a70cbb45b6d97fda8d818da20c4043
#
_entry.id   87a70cbb45b6d97fda8d818da20c4043
#
_cell.length_a   1.000
_cell.length_b   1.000
_cell.length_c   1.000
_cell.angle_alpha   90.00
_cell.angle_beta   90.00
_cell.angle_gamma   90.00
#
_symmetry.space_group_name_H-M   'P 1'
#
loop_
_entity.id
_entity.type
_entity.pdbx_description
1 polymer ?
#
loop_
_entity_poly.entity_id
_entity_poly.type
_entity_poly.pdbx_seq_one_letter_code
_entity_poly.pdbx_strand_id
1 'polypeptide(L)'
;MLTRKELLLQHTNRNDIIMRKLKITELNRISIEEFKEADKLPLVVVLDDIRSLHNIGSVFRTADAFRIECIYLCGITATPPHPEMHKTALGAEFTVDWKYVNNAVETVDNLRSEGYVVYSVEQAEGSIMLDELTLDRSKKYAV
;
A
#
# COMPACT_ATOMS: atom_id res chain seq x y z
N MET A 1 36.35 1.45 1.20
CA MET A 1 34.88 1.34 1.10
C MET A 1 34.36 2.76 1.11
N LEU A 2 33.90 3.27 -0.03
CA LEU A 2 33.44 4.66 -0.16
C LEU A 2 32.11 4.84 0.58
N THR A 3 31.94 5.95 1.28
CA THR A 3 30.69 6.28 1.94
C THR A 3 29.60 6.59 0.89
N ARG A 4 28.32 6.42 1.27
CA ARG A 4 27.17 6.73 0.40
C ARG A 4 27.21 8.18 -0.13
N LYS A 5 27.86 9.07 0.59
CA LYS A 5 28.07 10.48 0.21
C LYS A 5 29.12 10.62 -0.90
N GLU A 6 30.16 9.82 -0.87
CA GLU A 6 31.23 9.82 -1.87
C GLU A 6 30.79 9.17 -3.19
N LEU A 7 29.92 8.15 -3.14
CA LEU A 7 29.31 7.53 -4.33
C LEU A 7 28.41 8.50 -5.11
N LEU A 8 27.66 9.37 -4.41
CA LEU A 8 26.82 10.38 -5.04
C LEU A 8 27.63 11.51 -5.69
N LEU A 9 28.83 11.79 -5.21
CA LEU A 9 29.72 12.83 -5.76
C LEU A 9 30.48 12.39 -7.02
N GLN A 10 30.62 11.09 -7.28
CA GLN A 10 31.34 10.57 -8.45
C GLN A 10 30.55 10.65 -9.77
N HIS A 11 29.24 10.93 -9.74
CA HIS A 11 28.41 11.01 -10.94
C HIS A 11 28.01 12.42 -11.37
N THR A 12 28.52 13.46 -10.72
CA THR A 12 28.24 14.84 -11.12
C THR A 12 29.35 15.40 -12.01
N ASN A 13 29.03 15.60 -13.26
CA ASN A 13 29.80 16.38 -14.21
C ASN A 13 29.84 17.84 -13.75
N ARG A 14 31.00 18.44 -13.74
CA ARG A 14 31.54 19.77 -13.42
C ARG A 14 30.65 21.04 -13.33
N ASN A 15 29.37 20.94 -13.08
CA ASN A 15 28.57 22.07 -12.61
C ASN A 15 28.08 21.70 -11.22
N ASP A 16 28.63 22.32 -10.19
CA ASP A 16 28.35 22.09 -8.77
C ASP A 16 26.84 22.29 -8.46
N ILE A 17 26.04 21.30 -8.81
CA ILE A 17 24.68 21.20 -8.27
C ILE A 17 24.82 20.69 -6.84
N ILE A 18 24.84 21.62 -5.89
CA ILE A 18 24.78 21.29 -4.46
C ILE A 18 23.40 20.66 -4.21
N MET A 19 23.35 19.32 -4.24
CA MET A 19 22.14 18.58 -3.90
C MET A 19 21.90 18.67 -2.40
N ARG A 20 20.93 19.46 -1.97
CA ARG A 20 20.48 19.50 -0.58
C ARG A 20 19.34 18.55 -0.32
N LYS A 21 19.27 17.99 0.88
CA LYS A 21 18.12 17.19 1.32
C LYS A 21 16.90 18.11 1.51
N LEU A 22 15.78 17.77 0.88
CA LEU A 22 14.51 18.46 1.08
C LEU A 22 13.98 18.20 2.50
N LYS A 23 13.33 19.21 3.08
CA LYS A 23 12.55 19.07 4.31
C LYS A 23 11.18 18.44 3.97
N ILE A 24 10.54 17.83 4.96
CA ILE A 24 9.21 17.22 4.80
C ILE A 24 8.18 18.22 4.28
N THR A 25 8.26 19.47 4.75
CA THR A 25 7.37 20.56 4.34
C THR A 25 7.54 21.01 2.88
N GLU A 26 8.64 20.62 2.24
CA GLU A 26 8.94 20.96 0.83
C GLU A 26 8.51 19.84 -0.13
N LEU A 27 7.94 18.73 0.39
CA LEU A 27 7.53 17.57 -0.41
C LEU A 27 6.12 17.71 -1.01
N ASN A 28 5.43 18.84 -0.79
CA ASN A 28 4.09 19.13 -1.30
C ASN A 28 3.11 17.95 -1.09
N ARG A 29 3.12 17.37 0.12
CA ARG A 29 2.19 16.29 0.46
C ARG A 29 0.78 16.85 0.56
N ILE A 30 -0.16 16.18 -0.08
CA ILE A 30 -1.58 16.50 0.05
C ILE A 30 -2.07 16.24 1.48
N SER A 31 -3.10 16.96 1.91
CA SER A 31 -3.74 16.74 3.21
C SER A 31 -4.51 15.41 3.26
N ILE A 32 -4.96 15.01 4.46
CA ILE A 32 -5.80 13.81 4.63
C ILE A 32 -7.10 13.98 3.87
N GLU A 33 -7.70 15.17 3.95
CA GLU A 33 -8.95 15.51 3.27
C GLU A 33 -8.79 15.43 1.75
N GLU A 34 -7.78 16.07 1.21
CA GLU A 34 -7.45 16.00 -0.23
C GLU A 34 -7.18 14.57 -0.69
N PHE A 35 -6.50 13.76 0.15
CA PHE A 35 -6.27 12.35 -0.17
C PHE A 35 -7.58 11.56 -0.25
N LYS A 36 -8.51 11.80 0.66
CA LYS A 36 -9.81 11.11 0.70
C LYS A 36 -10.69 11.46 -0.49
N GLU A 37 -10.64 12.69 -0.95
CA GLU A 37 -11.38 13.19 -2.12
C GLU A 37 -10.72 12.84 -3.47
N ALA A 38 -9.43 12.50 -3.46
CA ALA A 38 -8.70 12.17 -4.69
C ALA A 38 -9.17 10.88 -5.33
N ASP A 39 -9.06 10.79 -6.65
CA ASP A 39 -9.31 9.56 -7.40
C ASP A 39 -8.49 8.40 -6.86
N LYS A 40 -9.11 7.25 -6.66
CA LYS A 40 -8.51 6.04 -6.15
C LYS A 40 -8.21 5.04 -7.27
N LEU A 41 -7.12 4.30 -7.10
CA LEU A 41 -6.90 3.09 -7.88
C LEU A 41 -8.01 2.08 -7.51
N PRO A 42 -8.76 1.53 -8.48
CA PRO A 42 -9.84 0.57 -8.21
C PRO A 42 -9.28 -0.80 -7.81
N LEU A 43 -8.54 -0.80 -6.71
CA LEU A 43 -7.91 -1.96 -6.09
C LEU A 43 -8.26 -1.97 -4.60
N VAL A 44 -8.77 -3.11 -4.15
CA VAL A 44 -9.03 -3.41 -2.75
C VAL A 44 -8.02 -4.44 -2.26
N VAL A 45 -7.53 -4.27 -1.03
CA VAL A 45 -6.68 -5.26 -0.36
C VAL A 45 -7.45 -5.94 0.76
N VAL A 46 -7.41 -7.27 0.81
CA VAL A 46 -8.03 -8.08 1.87
C VAL A 46 -6.92 -8.74 2.67
N LEU A 47 -6.77 -8.37 3.93
CA LEU A 47 -5.79 -8.94 4.86
C LEU A 47 -6.49 -9.98 5.72
N ASP A 48 -6.28 -11.26 5.39
CA ASP A 48 -6.90 -12.39 6.08
C ASP A 48 -5.97 -12.92 7.17
N ASP A 49 -6.40 -12.84 8.42
CA ASP A 49 -5.69 -13.35 9.61
C ASP A 49 -4.21 -12.91 9.73
N ILE A 50 -3.90 -11.68 9.34
CA ILE A 50 -2.54 -11.15 9.39
C ILE A 50 -2.16 -10.79 10.82
N ARG A 51 -1.19 -11.51 11.40
CA ARG A 51 -0.72 -11.33 12.78
C ARG A 51 0.31 -10.22 12.95
N SER A 52 1.10 -9.96 11.93
CA SER A 52 2.21 -9.00 12.02
C SER A 52 1.72 -7.57 11.87
N LEU A 53 1.75 -6.81 12.96
CA LEU A 53 1.42 -5.39 12.99
C LEU A 53 2.30 -4.57 12.02
N HIS A 54 3.58 -4.93 11.89
CA HIS A 54 4.49 -4.27 10.96
C HIS A 54 4.13 -4.54 9.50
N ASN A 55 3.65 -5.76 9.18
CA ASN A 55 3.19 -6.07 7.82
C ASN A 55 1.91 -5.29 7.49
N ILE A 56 0.96 -5.25 8.43
CA ILE A 56 -0.27 -4.46 8.26
C ILE A 56 0.08 -2.98 8.01
N GLY A 57 0.96 -2.40 8.84
CA GLY A 57 1.39 -1.02 8.65
C GLY A 57 2.12 -0.79 7.31
N SER A 58 2.91 -1.76 6.84
CA SER A 58 3.57 -1.70 5.53
C SER A 58 2.56 -1.74 4.37
N VAL A 59 1.48 -2.51 4.51
CA VAL A 59 0.38 -2.52 3.54
C VAL A 59 -0.31 -1.16 3.50
N PHE A 60 -0.64 -0.56 4.67
CA PHE A 60 -1.18 0.80 4.72
C PHE A 60 -0.25 1.80 4.01
N ARG A 61 1.05 1.72 4.28
CA ARG A 61 2.04 2.61 3.66
C ARG A 61 2.09 2.48 2.14
N THR A 62 1.98 1.25 1.63
CA THR A 62 1.94 0.98 0.19
C THR A 62 0.61 1.42 -0.41
N ALA A 63 -0.50 1.16 0.28
CA ALA A 63 -1.84 1.57 -0.13
C ALA A 63 -1.97 3.10 -0.27
N ASP A 64 -1.39 3.85 0.67
CA ASP A 64 -1.30 5.32 0.60
C ASP A 64 -0.54 5.78 -0.65
N ALA A 65 0.63 5.18 -0.91
CA ALA A 65 1.48 5.56 -2.04
C ALA A 65 0.81 5.33 -3.41
N PHE A 66 -0.03 4.32 -3.53
CA PHE A 66 -0.75 3.97 -4.76
C PHE A 66 -2.22 4.45 -4.78
N ARG A 67 -2.68 5.14 -3.74
CA ARG A 67 -4.08 5.58 -3.57
C ARG A 67 -5.07 4.43 -3.77
N ILE A 68 -4.82 3.29 -3.10
CA ILE A 68 -5.72 2.13 -3.13
C ILE A 68 -7.08 2.50 -2.55
N GLU A 69 -8.16 1.91 -3.09
CA GLU A 69 -9.54 2.24 -2.74
C GLU A 69 -9.86 1.95 -1.26
N CYS A 70 -9.53 0.74 -0.78
CA CYS A 70 -9.85 0.31 0.59
C CYS A 70 -8.99 -0.88 1.02
N ILE A 71 -8.79 -1.02 2.34
CA ILE A 71 -8.23 -2.23 2.96
C ILE A 71 -9.29 -2.89 3.84
N TYR A 72 -9.57 -4.17 3.63
CA TYR A 72 -10.36 -5.00 4.53
C TYR A 72 -9.44 -5.75 5.49
N LEU A 73 -9.68 -5.58 6.78
CA LEU A 73 -8.94 -6.24 7.86
C LEU A 73 -9.81 -7.36 8.41
N CYS A 74 -9.45 -8.61 8.12
CA CYS A 74 -10.30 -9.77 8.38
C CYS A 74 -9.80 -10.61 9.56
N GLY A 75 -10.75 -11.18 10.30
CA GLY A 75 -10.47 -12.13 11.37
C GLY A 75 -9.61 -11.55 12.49
N ILE A 76 -8.44 -12.16 12.75
CA ILE A 76 -7.51 -11.70 13.81
C ILE A 76 -6.62 -10.52 13.39
N THR A 77 -6.77 -10.02 12.16
CA THR A 77 -5.99 -8.86 11.69
C THR A 77 -6.30 -7.64 12.54
N ALA A 78 -5.26 -7.07 13.15
CA ALA A 78 -5.41 -5.92 14.03
C ALA A 78 -5.81 -4.66 13.25
N THR A 79 -6.59 -3.80 13.91
CA THR A 79 -7.09 -2.54 13.35
C THR A 79 -6.31 -1.33 13.88
N PRO A 80 -6.21 -0.24 13.08
CA PRO A 80 -5.75 1.04 13.61
C PRO A 80 -6.71 1.61 14.68
N PRO A 81 -6.21 2.44 15.63
CA PRO A 81 -4.81 2.82 15.78
C PRO A 81 -4.01 1.80 16.60
N HIS A 82 -2.76 1.53 16.22
CA HIS A 82 -1.86 0.69 16.99
C HIS A 82 -0.41 1.22 16.91
N PRO A 83 0.32 1.43 18.04
CA PRO A 83 1.65 2.03 18.03
C PRO A 83 2.68 1.26 17.18
N GLU A 84 2.67 -0.08 17.22
CA GLU A 84 3.58 -0.89 16.43
C GLU A 84 3.25 -0.87 14.92
N MET A 85 1.98 -0.78 14.57
CA MET A 85 1.54 -0.58 13.18
C MET A 85 1.99 0.79 12.66
N HIS A 86 1.84 1.84 13.48
CA HIS A 86 2.24 3.20 13.14
C HIS A 86 3.72 3.31 12.76
N LYS A 87 4.61 2.49 13.33
CA LYS A 87 6.05 2.50 13.02
C LYS A 87 6.35 2.23 11.53
N THR A 88 5.51 1.50 10.85
CA THR A 88 5.65 1.18 9.42
C THR A 88 4.63 1.92 8.55
N ALA A 89 3.43 2.15 9.04
CA ALA A 89 2.38 2.90 8.32
C ALA A 89 2.72 4.40 8.20
N LEU A 90 3.38 5.00 9.22
CA LEU A 90 3.85 6.39 9.20
C LEU A 90 2.75 7.42 8.90
N GLY A 91 1.53 7.17 9.40
CA GLY A 91 0.35 8.02 9.21
C GLY A 91 -0.60 7.56 8.11
N ALA A 92 -0.22 6.61 7.27
CA ALA A 92 -1.07 6.08 6.19
C ALA A 92 -2.35 5.41 6.71
N GLU A 93 -2.36 4.92 7.94
CA GLU A 93 -3.54 4.37 8.62
C GLU A 93 -4.64 5.39 8.88
N PHE A 94 -4.36 6.69 8.73
CA PHE A 94 -5.33 7.78 8.86
C PHE A 94 -5.84 8.29 7.50
N THR A 95 -5.10 8.03 6.42
CA THR A 95 -5.45 8.47 5.06
C THR A 95 -6.21 7.41 4.29
N VAL A 96 -5.71 6.16 4.30
CA VAL A 96 -6.31 5.05 3.57
C VAL A 96 -7.59 4.58 4.26
N ASP A 97 -8.66 4.43 3.50
CA ASP A 97 -9.92 3.87 4.01
C ASP A 97 -9.75 2.38 4.30
N TRP A 98 -10.32 1.94 5.43
CA TRP A 98 -10.29 0.55 5.83
C TRP A 98 -11.57 0.13 6.53
N LYS A 99 -11.87 -1.17 6.51
CA LYS A 99 -13.01 -1.77 7.19
C LYS A 99 -12.56 -3.04 7.91
N TYR A 100 -13.08 -3.25 9.11
CA TYR A 100 -12.93 -4.54 9.79
C TYR A 100 -14.11 -5.44 9.46
N VAL A 101 -13.83 -6.73 9.20
CA VAL A 101 -14.82 -7.78 8.97
C VAL A 101 -14.37 -9.09 9.63
N ASN A 102 -15.33 -9.89 10.10
CA ASN A 102 -14.99 -11.13 10.80
C ASN A 102 -14.51 -12.26 9.86
N ASN A 103 -14.92 -12.23 8.59
CA ASN A 103 -14.74 -13.36 7.68
C ASN A 103 -14.29 -12.88 6.30
N ALA A 104 -13.09 -13.30 5.89
CA ALA A 104 -12.53 -12.98 4.60
C ALA A 104 -13.31 -13.59 3.43
N VAL A 105 -13.85 -14.80 3.60
CA VAL A 105 -14.61 -15.50 2.55
C VAL A 105 -15.86 -14.70 2.19
N GLU A 106 -16.62 -14.26 3.20
CA GLU A 106 -17.81 -13.43 2.98
C GLU A 106 -17.44 -12.11 2.29
N THR A 107 -16.34 -11.50 2.70
CA THR A 107 -15.84 -10.26 2.08
C THR A 107 -15.49 -10.48 0.61
N VAL A 108 -14.81 -11.55 0.28
CA VAL A 108 -14.43 -11.91 -1.09
C VAL A 108 -15.67 -12.17 -1.95
N ASP A 109 -16.66 -12.89 -1.43
CA ASP A 109 -17.90 -13.16 -2.16
C ASP A 109 -18.70 -11.88 -2.42
N ASN A 110 -18.74 -10.96 -1.47
CA ASN A 110 -19.36 -9.64 -1.66
C ASN A 110 -18.61 -8.82 -2.73
N LEU A 111 -17.28 -8.77 -2.68
CA LEU A 111 -16.47 -8.07 -3.69
C LEU A 111 -16.68 -8.66 -5.09
N ARG A 112 -16.75 -9.99 -5.21
CA ARG A 112 -17.08 -10.65 -6.49
C ARG A 112 -18.46 -10.25 -7.00
N SER A 113 -19.45 -10.19 -6.11
CA SER A 113 -20.82 -9.76 -6.48
C SER A 113 -20.88 -8.29 -6.93
N GLU A 114 -19.95 -7.45 -6.43
CA GLU A 114 -19.76 -6.05 -6.83
C GLU A 114 -18.91 -5.88 -8.10
N GLY A 115 -18.49 -7.00 -8.73
CA GLY A 115 -17.78 -7.01 -10.00
C GLY A 115 -16.24 -6.93 -9.89
N TYR A 116 -15.68 -7.12 -8.70
CA TYR A 116 -14.23 -7.22 -8.55
C TYR A 116 -13.71 -8.56 -9.06
N VAL A 117 -12.60 -8.53 -9.76
CA VAL A 117 -11.78 -9.72 -10.05
C VAL A 117 -10.86 -9.94 -8.85
N VAL A 118 -10.99 -11.11 -8.21
CA VAL A 118 -10.25 -11.41 -6.98
C VAL A 118 -9.09 -12.35 -7.28
N TYR A 119 -7.91 -11.96 -6.83
CA TYR A 119 -6.70 -12.78 -6.83
C TYR A 119 -6.24 -13.07 -5.41
N SER A 120 -5.78 -14.28 -5.15
CA SER A 120 -5.10 -14.62 -3.90
C SER A 120 -3.60 -14.64 -4.13
N VAL A 121 -2.85 -13.93 -3.26
CA VAL A 121 -1.39 -13.96 -3.27
C VAL A 121 -0.93 -15.11 -2.38
N GLU A 122 -0.58 -16.25 -2.99
CA GLU A 122 -0.22 -17.46 -2.27
C GLU A 122 0.78 -18.31 -3.09
N GLN A 123 1.58 -19.10 -2.39
CA GLN A 123 2.46 -20.10 -2.99
C GLN A 123 1.71 -21.43 -3.13
N ALA A 124 0.96 -21.58 -4.21
CA ALA A 124 0.14 -22.75 -4.46
C ALA A 124 0.50 -23.44 -5.79
N GLU A 125 0.25 -24.73 -5.88
CA GLU A 125 0.38 -25.47 -7.14
C GLU A 125 -0.57 -24.88 -8.19
N GLY A 126 -0.04 -24.61 -9.40
CA GLY A 126 -0.80 -24.00 -10.49
C GLY A 126 -0.94 -22.48 -10.39
N SER A 127 -0.29 -21.82 -9.42
CA SER A 127 -0.23 -20.36 -9.39
C SER A 127 0.57 -19.81 -10.58
N ILE A 128 0.21 -18.62 -11.03
CA ILE A 128 0.95 -17.87 -12.05
C ILE A 128 1.86 -16.86 -11.39
N MET A 129 2.96 -16.53 -12.03
CA MET A 129 3.87 -15.50 -11.55
C MET A 129 3.29 -14.11 -11.81
N LEU A 130 3.63 -13.15 -10.93
CA LEU A 130 3.09 -11.78 -11.02
C LEU A 130 3.45 -11.08 -12.34
N ASP A 131 4.62 -11.35 -12.91
CA ASP A 131 5.09 -10.82 -14.18
C ASP A 131 4.40 -11.44 -15.41
N GLU A 132 3.74 -12.57 -15.23
CA GLU A 132 2.89 -13.23 -16.25
C GLU A 132 1.43 -12.76 -16.19
N LEU A 133 1.04 -12.06 -15.11
CA LEU A 133 -0.33 -11.62 -14.90
C LEU A 133 -0.68 -10.44 -15.82
N THR A 134 -1.69 -10.63 -16.65
CA THR A 134 -2.24 -9.57 -17.50
C THR A 134 -3.51 -9.00 -16.87
N LEU A 135 -3.51 -7.71 -16.58
CA LEU A 135 -4.65 -7.01 -15.99
C LEU A 135 -5.41 -6.19 -17.04
N ASP A 136 -6.74 -6.27 -16.98
CA ASP A 136 -7.64 -5.43 -17.77
C ASP A 136 -7.91 -4.13 -17.00
N ARG A 137 -7.44 -3.00 -17.52
CA ARG A 137 -7.55 -1.68 -16.86
C ARG A 137 -8.99 -1.17 -16.70
N SER A 138 -9.96 -1.80 -17.36
CA SER A 138 -11.39 -1.46 -17.22
C SER A 138 -12.05 -2.13 -16.03
N LYS A 139 -11.37 -3.06 -15.35
CA LYS A 139 -11.91 -3.83 -14.23
C LYS A 139 -11.42 -3.32 -12.88
N LYS A 140 -12.19 -3.63 -11.85
CA LYS A 140 -11.81 -3.48 -10.46
C LYS A 140 -11.17 -4.77 -9.95
N TYR A 141 -10.22 -4.66 -9.05
CA TYR A 141 -9.48 -5.82 -8.52
C TYR A 141 -9.50 -5.86 -7.01
N ALA A 142 -9.44 -7.07 -6.46
CA ALA A 142 -9.16 -7.32 -5.05
C ALA A 142 -8.04 -8.35 -4.91
N VAL A 143 -7.15 -8.17 -3.93
CA VAL A 143 -6.04 -9.07 -3.61
C VAL A 143 -5.97 -9.34 -2.11
#